data_ff9d6accff01ea6852b3307b4eedb5d2
#
_entry.id   ff9d6accff01ea6852b3307b4eedb5d2
#
_cell.length_a   1.000
_cell.length_b   1.000
_cell.length_c   1.000
_cell.angle_alpha   90.00
_cell.angle_beta   90.00
_cell.angle_gamma   90.00
#
_symmetry.space_group_name_H-M   'P 1'
#
loop_
_entity.id
_entity.type
_entity.pdbx_description
1 polymer ?
#
loop_
_entity_poly.entity_id
_entity_poly.type
_entity_poly.pdbx_seq_one_letter_code
_entity_poly.pdbx_strand_id
1 'polypeptide(L)'
;MAKRPPVRRATRPPAKPNPAAGGDGPPVPDLLPPRPSLASVREQAQGCRACHLYRNATQTVFGEGPKKAEVMFVGEQPGDAEDVAGHPFVGPAGRLLDRALQDAGIDRSLVYVTNVVKHFKWEPRGKRRIHAKPNGAEIAACRPWLETEIALIKPRVLVCLGATAAQALLGKSFKVSQQRGTFVPSALAPRVTATVHPSSILRAPDDDSRHAEMSKFVADLRRVAGELK
;
A
#
# COMPACT_ATOMS: atom_id res chain seq x y z
N MET A 1 -9.46 43.52 12.74
CA MET A 1 -9.38 42.12 12.33
C MET A 1 -7.90 41.69 12.32
N ALA A 2 -7.46 41.00 13.37
CA ALA A 2 -6.06 40.58 13.50
C ALA A 2 -5.82 39.26 12.72
N LYS A 3 -4.87 39.27 11.77
CA LYS A 3 -4.46 38.08 11.01
C LYS A 3 -3.73 37.09 11.93
N ARG A 4 -4.25 35.86 12.05
CA ARG A 4 -3.58 34.75 12.73
C ARG A 4 -2.24 34.44 12.05
N PRO A 5 -1.16 34.22 12.80
CA PRO A 5 0.12 33.83 12.21
C PRO A 5 0.05 32.40 11.64
N PRO A 6 0.85 32.06 10.59
CA PRO A 6 0.87 30.74 10.00
C PRO A 6 1.43 29.72 10.98
N VAL A 7 0.71 28.61 11.15
CA VAL A 7 1.14 27.46 11.94
C VAL A 7 2.37 26.83 11.26
N ARG A 8 3.54 26.94 11.90
CA ARG A 8 4.77 26.24 11.49
C ARG A 8 4.51 24.72 11.60
N ARG A 9 4.54 24.04 10.46
CA ARG A 9 4.56 22.58 10.40
C ARG A 9 5.82 22.10 11.12
N ALA A 10 5.64 21.45 12.27
CA ALA A 10 6.73 20.76 12.95
C ALA A 10 7.26 19.65 12.05
N THR A 11 8.48 19.78 11.59
CA THR A 11 9.21 18.71 10.91
C THR A 11 9.49 17.62 11.93
N ARG A 12 8.90 16.44 11.73
CA ARG A 12 9.15 15.24 12.54
C ARG A 12 10.64 14.88 12.42
N PRO A 13 11.35 14.66 13.53
CA PRO A 13 12.76 14.27 13.47
C PRO A 13 12.90 12.93 12.70
N PRO A 14 14.03 12.70 11.97
CA PRO A 14 14.28 11.48 11.25
C PRO A 14 14.18 10.27 12.18
N ALA A 15 13.49 9.23 11.74
CA ALA A 15 13.30 8.00 12.50
C ALA A 15 14.66 7.31 12.64
N LYS A 16 15.05 6.97 13.88
CA LYS A 16 16.25 6.17 14.15
C LYS A 16 16.13 4.81 13.46
N PRO A 17 17.25 4.24 12.96
CA PRO A 17 17.24 2.90 12.36
C PRO A 17 16.64 1.89 13.34
N ASN A 18 15.76 1.02 12.85
CA ASN A 18 15.14 -0.03 13.65
C ASN A 18 15.97 -1.33 13.54
N PRO A 19 16.85 -1.63 14.49
CA PRO A 19 17.70 -2.83 14.45
C PRO A 19 16.90 -4.13 14.42
N ALA A 20 15.64 -4.14 14.88
CA ALA A 20 14.74 -5.29 14.85
C ALA A 20 14.28 -5.68 13.41
N ALA A 21 14.48 -4.81 12.41
CA ALA A 21 14.19 -5.13 11.03
C ALA A 21 15.29 -5.97 10.35
N GLY A 22 16.49 -6.09 10.97
CA GLY A 22 17.58 -6.97 10.52
C GLY A 22 18.18 -6.62 9.15
N GLY A 23 18.01 -5.39 8.69
CA GLY A 23 18.64 -4.89 7.47
C GLY A 23 20.13 -4.56 7.71
N ASP A 24 20.94 -4.61 6.66
CA ASP A 24 22.36 -4.24 6.67
C ASP A 24 22.66 -2.96 5.85
N GLY A 25 21.62 -2.34 5.33
CA GLY A 25 21.68 -1.06 4.64
C GLY A 25 21.22 0.12 5.51
N PRO A 26 21.44 1.36 5.03
CA PRO A 26 20.97 2.56 5.69
C PRO A 26 19.43 2.57 5.82
N PRO A 27 18.89 3.30 6.80
CA PRO A 27 17.45 3.49 6.92
C PRO A 27 16.92 4.27 5.70
N VAL A 28 15.67 4.00 5.32
CA VAL A 28 15.06 4.60 4.12
C VAL A 28 15.15 6.13 4.06
N PRO A 29 14.98 6.90 5.17
CA PRO A 29 15.14 8.35 5.11
C PRO A 29 16.49 8.84 4.55
N ASP A 30 17.57 8.07 4.78
CA ASP A 30 18.90 8.41 4.28
C ASP A 30 19.09 8.06 2.79
N LEU A 31 18.18 7.24 2.25
CA LEU A 31 18.14 6.87 0.83
C LEU A 31 17.31 7.84 -0.01
N LEU A 32 16.47 8.68 0.63
CA LEU A 32 15.59 9.58 -0.09
C LEU A 32 16.39 10.75 -0.71
N PRO A 33 16.22 11.05 -2.00
CA PRO A 33 16.89 12.17 -2.62
C PRO A 33 16.39 13.50 -2.05
N PRO A 34 17.24 14.57 -2.03
CA PRO A 34 16.88 15.88 -1.45
C PRO A 34 15.65 16.52 -2.13
N ARG A 35 15.44 16.22 -3.41
CA ARG A 35 14.27 16.66 -4.20
C ARG A 35 13.59 15.42 -4.79
N PRO A 36 12.74 14.74 -4.02
CA PRO A 36 12.16 13.47 -4.43
C PRO A 36 11.16 13.66 -5.59
N SER A 37 11.27 12.75 -6.57
CA SER A 37 10.28 12.50 -7.61
C SER A 37 9.93 11.02 -7.61
N LEU A 38 8.79 10.60 -8.15
CA LEU A 38 8.45 9.18 -8.21
C LEU A 38 9.53 8.35 -8.94
N ALA A 39 10.15 8.91 -9.97
CA ALA A 39 11.20 8.23 -10.71
C ALA A 39 12.47 8.07 -9.85
N SER A 40 12.97 9.14 -9.22
CA SER A 40 14.19 9.09 -8.41
C SER A 40 13.99 8.24 -7.13
N VAL A 41 12.81 8.29 -6.52
CA VAL A 41 12.49 7.47 -5.33
C VAL A 41 12.37 5.99 -5.70
N ARG A 42 11.77 5.65 -6.84
CA ARG A 42 11.72 4.27 -7.36
C ARG A 42 13.12 3.73 -7.63
N GLU A 43 13.99 4.52 -8.26
CA GLU A 43 15.38 4.15 -8.53
C GLU A 43 16.16 3.86 -7.23
N GLN A 44 16.07 4.74 -6.25
CA GLN A 44 16.71 4.53 -4.94
C GLN A 44 16.16 3.31 -4.19
N ALA A 45 14.86 3.04 -4.32
CA ALA A 45 14.23 1.89 -3.68
C ALA A 45 14.75 0.55 -4.22
N GLN A 46 15.27 0.46 -5.45
CA GLN A 46 15.82 -0.79 -6.00
C GLN A 46 16.98 -1.34 -5.20
N GLY A 47 17.79 -0.47 -4.58
CA GLY A 47 18.92 -0.85 -3.73
C GLY A 47 18.58 -0.97 -2.24
N CYS A 48 17.31 -0.92 -1.84
CA CYS A 48 16.92 -0.86 -0.44
C CYS A 48 17.27 -2.12 0.35
N ARG A 49 18.05 -1.95 1.44
CA ARG A 49 18.43 -2.99 2.40
C ARG A 49 18.07 -2.62 3.85
N ALA A 50 17.11 -1.73 4.04
CA ALA A 50 16.70 -1.24 5.37
C ALA A 50 16.02 -2.31 6.25
N CYS A 51 15.60 -3.43 5.67
CA CYS A 51 15.11 -4.62 6.41
C CYS A 51 15.59 -5.90 5.70
N HIS A 52 15.63 -7.03 6.41
CA HIS A 52 16.17 -8.29 5.88
C HIS A 52 15.39 -8.91 4.71
N LEU A 53 14.19 -8.42 4.41
CA LEU A 53 13.32 -8.99 3.36
C LEU A 53 13.97 -8.99 1.97
N TYR A 54 14.85 -8.02 1.69
CA TYR A 54 15.57 -7.95 0.41
C TYR A 54 16.41 -9.21 0.12
N ARG A 55 16.85 -9.95 1.16
CA ARG A 55 17.72 -11.13 1.01
C ARG A 55 17.04 -12.29 0.29
N ASN A 56 15.73 -12.43 0.49
CA ASN A 56 14.94 -13.53 -0.06
C ASN A 56 13.99 -13.09 -1.18
N ALA A 57 13.75 -11.79 -1.33
CA ALA A 57 12.99 -11.25 -2.45
C ALA A 57 13.84 -11.25 -3.73
N THR A 58 13.20 -11.39 -4.89
CA THR A 58 13.84 -11.29 -6.20
C THR A 58 14.25 -9.85 -6.49
N GLN A 59 13.40 -8.90 -6.13
CA GLN A 59 13.60 -7.47 -6.36
C GLN A 59 12.67 -6.62 -5.49
N THR A 60 12.92 -5.31 -5.49
CA THR A 60 11.98 -4.32 -4.95
C THR A 60 10.80 -4.14 -5.89
N VAL A 61 9.58 -4.22 -5.39
CA VAL A 61 8.35 -3.91 -6.12
C VAL A 61 7.82 -2.56 -5.64
N PHE A 62 8.09 -1.52 -6.41
CA PHE A 62 7.64 -0.16 -6.11
C PHE A 62 6.22 0.08 -6.65
N GLY A 63 5.55 1.15 -6.20
CA GLY A 63 4.20 1.47 -6.65
C GLY A 63 4.14 1.94 -8.11
N GLU A 64 2.98 1.77 -8.76
CA GLU A 64 2.75 2.12 -10.16
C GLU A 64 1.42 2.82 -10.41
N GLY A 65 1.42 3.72 -11.38
CA GLY A 65 0.30 4.52 -11.80
C GLY A 65 0.71 5.93 -12.21
N PRO A 66 -0.25 6.77 -12.58
CA PRO A 66 0.03 8.15 -12.98
C PRO A 66 0.51 8.99 -11.81
N LYS A 67 1.39 9.98 -12.09
CA LYS A 67 1.88 10.94 -11.08
C LYS A 67 0.78 11.78 -10.44
N LYS A 68 -0.35 11.94 -11.12
CA LYS A 68 -1.53 12.68 -10.67
C LYS A 68 -2.71 11.73 -10.46
N ALA A 69 -2.43 10.55 -9.89
CA ALA A 69 -3.50 9.61 -9.57
C ALA A 69 -4.48 10.23 -8.56
N GLU A 70 -5.75 10.12 -8.83
CA GLU A 70 -6.80 10.57 -7.92
C GLU A 70 -7.07 9.57 -6.81
N VAL A 71 -6.84 8.27 -7.10
CA VAL A 71 -7.02 7.18 -6.15
C VAL A 71 -5.71 6.43 -5.97
N MET A 72 -5.37 6.14 -4.71
CA MET A 72 -4.22 5.32 -4.36
C MET A 72 -4.66 4.09 -3.58
N PHE A 73 -4.39 2.90 -4.13
CA PHE A 73 -4.63 1.64 -3.43
C PHE A 73 -3.33 1.14 -2.80
N VAL A 74 -3.41 0.78 -1.52
CA VAL A 74 -2.26 0.30 -0.74
C VAL A 74 -2.54 -1.11 -0.23
N GLY A 75 -1.82 -2.09 -0.76
CA GLY A 75 -1.82 -3.47 -0.29
C GLY A 75 -0.82 -3.73 0.84
N GLU A 76 -0.66 -5.00 1.21
CA GLU A 76 0.25 -5.43 2.27
C GLU A 76 1.71 -5.49 1.79
N GLN A 77 1.99 -6.33 0.82
CA GLN A 77 3.30 -6.59 0.21
C GLN A 77 3.13 -7.23 -1.17
N PRO A 78 4.18 -7.27 -2.01
CA PRO A 78 4.15 -8.03 -3.25
C PRO A 78 3.84 -9.50 -3.00
N GLY A 79 3.17 -10.17 -3.94
CA GLY A 79 3.06 -11.62 -4.02
C GLY A 79 4.21 -12.22 -4.85
N ASP A 80 4.17 -13.53 -5.06
CA ASP A 80 5.18 -14.26 -5.84
C ASP A 80 5.27 -13.77 -7.29
N ALA A 81 4.14 -13.56 -7.95
CA ALA A 81 4.08 -13.05 -9.31
C ALA A 81 4.63 -11.62 -9.44
N GLU A 82 4.30 -10.77 -8.48
CA GLU A 82 4.79 -9.39 -8.40
C GLU A 82 6.28 -9.32 -8.13
N ASP A 83 6.80 -10.18 -7.25
CA ASP A 83 8.23 -10.26 -6.91
C ASP A 83 9.07 -10.68 -8.13
N VAL A 84 8.56 -11.60 -8.95
CA VAL A 84 9.21 -12.04 -10.20
C VAL A 84 9.13 -10.96 -11.27
N ALA A 85 7.95 -10.35 -11.45
CA ALA A 85 7.71 -9.36 -12.51
C ALA A 85 8.28 -7.97 -12.20
N GLY A 86 8.45 -7.60 -10.92
CA GLY A 86 8.86 -6.26 -10.51
C GLY A 86 7.74 -5.22 -10.52
N HIS A 87 6.50 -5.66 -10.77
CA HIS A 87 5.32 -4.79 -10.91
C HIS A 87 4.25 -5.12 -9.86
N PRO A 88 3.62 -4.12 -9.20
CA PRO A 88 2.60 -4.36 -8.19
C PRO A 88 1.27 -4.81 -8.83
N PHE A 89 0.55 -5.70 -8.16
CA PHE A 89 -0.79 -6.15 -8.55
C PHE A 89 -0.90 -6.79 -9.95
N VAL A 90 0.10 -7.54 -10.39
CA VAL A 90 0.07 -8.29 -11.67
C VAL A 90 -0.45 -9.73 -11.50
N GLY A 91 -0.47 -10.23 -10.28
CA GLY A 91 -0.96 -11.57 -9.96
C GLY A 91 -2.49 -11.68 -9.92
N PRO A 92 -3.02 -12.83 -9.44
CA PRO A 92 -4.47 -13.07 -9.36
C PRO A 92 -5.24 -12.01 -8.57
N ALA A 93 -4.67 -11.48 -7.47
CA ALA A 93 -5.27 -10.43 -6.65
C ALA A 93 -5.40 -9.10 -7.43
N GLY A 94 -4.41 -8.77 -8.25
CA GLY A 94 -4.43 -7.58 -9.10
C GLY A 94 -5.50 -7.68 -10.19
N ARG A 95 -5.58 -8.82 -10.88
CA ARG A 95 -6.65 -9.05 -11.88
C ARG A 95 -8.06 -8.94 -11.29
N LEU A 96 -8.25 -9.42 -10.05
CA LEU A 96 -9.52 -9.25 -9.36
C LEU A 96 -9.77 -7.78 -9.01
N LEU A 97 -8.74 -7.05 -8.58
CA LEU A 97 -8.85 -5.60 -8.33
C LEU A 97 -9.24 -4.86 -9.61
N ASP A 98 -8.57 -5.12 -10.74
CA ASP A 98 -8.86 -4.45 -12.01
C ASP A 98 -10.30 -4.69 -12.47
N ARG A 99 -10.81 -5.94 -12.33
CA ARG A 99 -12.22 -6.24 -12.59
C ARG A 99 -13.16 -5.47 -11.67
N ALA A 100 -12.84 -5.43 -10.37
CA ALA A 100 -13.67 -4.70 -9.39
C ALA A 100 -13.69 -3.19 -9.65
N LEU A 101 -12.56 -2.60 -10.09
CA LEU A 101 -12.48 -1.20 -10.50
C LEU A 101 -13.41 -0.93 -11.69
N GLN A 102 -13.39 -1.79 -12.72
CA GLN A 102 -14.26 -1.71 -13.87
C GLN A 102 -15.74 -1.80 -13.45
N ASP A 103 -16.10 -2.78 -12.60
CA ASP A 103 -17.46 -2.98 -12.10
C ASP A 103 -17.96 -1.83 -11.21
N ALA A 104 -17.02 -1.10 -10.57
CA ALA A 104 -17.30 0.08 -9.75
C ALA A 104 -17.32 1.40 -10.56
N GLY A 105 -16.92 1.37 -11.84
CA GLY A 105 -16.83 2.55 -12.68
C GLY A 105 -15.65 3.48 -12.36
N ILE A 106 -14.54 2.91 -11.85
CA ILE A 106 -13.29 3.64 -11.60
C ILE A 106 -12.35 3.43 -12.79
N ASP A 107 -11.95 4.53 -13.44
CA ASP A 107 -10.97 4.48 -14.53
C ASP A 107 -9.59 4.09 -13.97
N ARG A 108 -9.05 2.98 -14.48
CA ARG A 108 -7.72 2.47 -14.09
C ARG A 108 -6.60 3.49 -14.34
N SER A 109 -6.77 4.39 -15.30
CA SER A 109 -5.82 5.46 -15.59
C SER A 109 -5.71 6.52 -14.49
N LEU A 110 -6.68 6.61 -13.59
CA LEU A 110 -6.66 7.50 -12.42
C LEU A 110 -6.09 6.84 -11.17
N VAL A 111 -5.69 5.57 -11.24
CA VAL A 111 -5.34 4.74 -10.10
C VAL A 111 -3.83 4.51 -9.98
N TYR A 112 -3.28 4.78 -8.80
CA TYR A 112 -1.95 4.35 -8.38
C TYR A 112 -2.06 3.17 -7.42
N VAL A 113 -1.28 2.11 -7.63
CA VAL A 113 -1.25 0.93 -6.77
C VAL A 113 0.11 0.74 -6.15
N THR A 114 0.14 0.40 -4.87
CA THR A 114 1.38 0.14 -4.12
C THR A 114 1.13 -0.79 -2.94
N ASN A 115 2.17 -1.08 -2.16
CA ASN A 115 2.11 -1.88 -0.96
C ASN A 115 2.79 -1.18 0.22
N VAL A 116 2.45 -1.56 1.44
CA VAL A 116 3.10 -1.10 2.67
C VAL A 116 4.57 -1.53 2.70
N VAL A 117 4.85 -2.77 2.27
CA VAL A 117 6.21 -3.33 2.17
C VAL A 117 6.57 -3.54 0.71
N LYS A 118 7.81 -3.22 0.32
CA LYS A 118 8.26 -3.25 -1.08
C LYS A 118 8.96 -4.55 -1.48
N HIS A 119 9.23 -5.45 -0.54
CA HIS A 119 9.83 -6.76 -0.80
C HIS A 119 8.89 -7.89 -0.39
N PHE A 120 8.90 -8.98 -1.15
CA PHE A 120 8.10 -10.16 -0.86
C PHE A 120 8.65 -10.94 0.33
N LYS A 121 7.86 -11.05 1.38
CA LYS A 121 8.14 -11.95 2.51
C LYS A 121 7.50 -13.30 2.28
N TRP A 122 8.31 -14.35 2.29
CA TRP A 122 7.85 -15.71 2.06
C TRP A 122 8.64 -16.74 2.87
N GLU A 123 8.04 -17.91 3.00
CA GLU A 123 8.64 -19.10 3.59
C GLU A 123 8.63 -20.24 2.57
N PRO A 124 9.70 -21.06 2.52
CA PRO A 124 9.74 -22.19 1.59
C PRO A 124 8.80 -23.31 2.05
N ARG A 125 7.98 -23.82 1.13
CA ARG A 125 7.19 -25.04 1.33
C ARG A 125 7.35 -25.94 0.13
N GLY A 126 8.31 -26.87 0.20
CA GLY A 126 8.77 -27.63 -0.96
C GLY A 126 9.35 -26.67 -2.00
N LYS A 127 8.84 -26.74 -3.23
CA LYS A 127 9.27 -25.86 -4.35
C LYS A 127 8.52 -24.52 -4.39
N ARG A 128 7.58 -24.27 -3.46
CA ARG A 128 6.73 -23.06 -3.48
C ARG A 128 7.23 -22.03 -2.48
N ARG A 129 7.15 -20.77 -2.86
CA ARG A 129 7.34 -19.61 -1.99
C ARG A 129 5.97 -19.23 -1.41
N ILE A 130 5.75 -19.54 -0.13
CA ILE A 130 4.47 -19.26 0.55
C ILE A 130 4.54 -17.90 1.22
N HIS A 131 3.61 -17.05 0.89
CA HIS A 131 3.44 -15.72 1.49
C HIS A 131 3.44 -15.80 3.02
N ALA A 132 4.30 -15.01 3.65
CA ALA A 132 4.37 -14.82 5.10
C ALA A 132 4.08 -13.36 5.44
N LYS A 133 3.28 -13.11 6.47
CA LYS A 133 2.89 -11.76 6.86
C LYS A 133 4.09 -10.93 7.33
N PRO A 134 4.28 -9.68 6.85
CA PRO A 134 5.31 -8.80 7.37
C PRO A 134 5.04 -8.42 8.82
N ASN A 135 6.10 -8.36 9.63
CA ASN A 135 6.02 -7.94 11.02
C ASN A 135 6.08 -6.41 11.17
N GLY A 136 5.86 -5.92 12.40
CA GLY A 136 5.83 -4.48 12.67
C GLY A 136 7.16 -3.77 12.40
N ALA A 137 8.30 -4.45 12.59
CA ALA A 137 9.61 -3.87 12.34
C ALA A 137 9.89 -3.70 10.84
N GLU A 138 9.53 -4.71 10.04
CA GLU A 138 9.64 -4.67 8.57
C GLU A 138 8.75 -3.58 7.97
N ILE A 139 7.51 -3.47 8.46
CA ILE A 139 6.57 -2.41 8.07
C ILE A 139 7.15 -1.04 8.43
N ALA A 140 7.67 -0.86 9.65
CA ALA A 140 8.24 0.40 10.10
C ALA A 140 9.47 0.81 9.28
N ALA A 141 10.35 -0.14 8.94
CA ALA A 141 11.52 0.12 8.11
C ALA A 141 11.15 0.53 6.68
N CYS A 142 10.10 -0.06 6.10
CA CYS A 142 9.64 0.20 4.73
C CYS A 142 8.72 1.43 4.61
N ARG A 143 8.09 1.83 5.72
CA ARG A 143 7.08 2.90 5.78
C ARG A 143 7.49 4.22 5.11
N PRO A 144 8.75 4.74 5.24
CA PRO A 144 9.10 6.01 4.61
C PRO A 144 8.99 6.00 3.09
N TRP A 145 9.18 4.85 2.40
CA TRP A 145 8.89 4.75 0.97
C TRP A 145 7.43 5.05 0.66
N LEU A 146 6.50 4.40 1.39
CA LEU A 146 5.06 4.61 1.21
C LEU A 146 4.64 6.04 1.55
N GLU A 147 5.15 6.62 2.65
CA GLU A 147 4.88 8.00 3.02
C GLU A 147 5.34 8.99 1.94
N THR A 148 6.47 8.71 1.30
CA THR A 148 7.00 9.51 0.19
C THR A 148 6.11 9.36 -1.06
N GLU A 149 5.66 8.15 -1.41
CA GLU A 149 4.71 7.95 -2.51
C GLU A 149 3.41 8.75 -2.27
N ILE A 150 2.83 8.66 -1.08
CA ILE A 150 1.61 9.41 -0.72
C ILE A 150 1.84 10.93 -0.84
N ALA A 151 2.98 11.43 -0.35
CA ALA A 151 3.32 12.85 -0.40
C ALA A 151 3.55 13.37 -1.82
N LEU A 152 4.06 12.53 -2.73
CA LEU A 152 4.31 12.89 -4.13
C LEU A 152 3.05 12.78 -5.00
N ILE A 153 2.23 11.75 -4.80
CA ILE A 153 0.98 11.53 -5.53
C ILE A 153 -0.11 12.50 -5.06
N LYS A 154 -0.24 12.68 -3.75
CA LYS A 154 -1.31 13.48 -3.11
C LYS A 154 -2.70 13.04 -3.56
N PRO A 155 -3.05 11.76 -3.42
CA PRO A 155 -4.32 11.26 -3.94
C PRO A 155 -5.50 11.95 -3.24
N ARG A 156 -6.61 12.10 -3.97
CA ARG A 156 -7.88 12.55 -3.42
C ARG A 156 -8.48 11.50 -2.47
N VAL A 157 -8.35 10.22 -2.89
CA VAL A 157 -8.81 9.07 -2.10
C VAL A 157 -7.67 8.07 -1.91
N LEU A 158 -7.44 7.64 -0.65
CA LEU A 158 -6.53 6.57 -0.30
C LEU A 158 -7.32 5.36 0.22
N VAL A 159 -7.10 4.20 -0.37
CA VAL A 159 -7.80 2.96 -0.05
C VAL A 159 -6.83 1.91 0.45
N CYS A 160 -6.98 1.50 1.71
CA CYS A 160 -6.20 0.41 2.29
C CYS A 160 -6.84 -0.94 1.93
N LEU A 161 -6.10 -1.83 1.29
CA LEU A 161 -6.52 -3.18 0.94
C LEU A 161 -6.05 -4.17 2.01
N GLY A 162 -7.00 -4.62 2.84
CA GLY A 162 -6.77 -5.58 3.92
C GLY A 162 -6.31 -4.97 5.23
N ALA A 163 -6.30 -5.83 6.27
CA ALA A 163 -6.06 -5.40 7.64
C ALA A 163 -4.64 -4.86 7.86
N THR A 164 -3.62 -5.42 7.22
CA THR A 164 -2.22 -4.99 7.40
C THR A 164 -2.03 -3.56 6.88
N ALA A 165 -2.53 -3.24 5.68
CA ALA A 165 -2.45 -1.89 5.13
C ALA A 165 -3.26 -0.89 5.98
N ALA A 166 -4.48 -1.27 6.36
CA ALA A 166 -5.34 -0.45 7.21
C ALA A 166 -4.67 -0.15 8.58
N GLN A 167 -4.15 -1.17 9.25
CA GLN A 167 -3.49 -0.99 10.55
C GLN A 167 -2.17 -0.22 10.47
N ALA A 168 -1.42 -0.37 9.38
CA ALA A 168 -0.20 0.39 9.15
C ALA A 168 -0.45 1.90 8.99
N LEU A 169 -1.56 2.28 8.36
CA LEU A 169 -1.87 3.67 8.00
C LEU A 169 -2.89 4.34 8.94
N LEU A 170 -3.88 3.59 9.44
CA LEU A 170 -4.99 4.11 10.25
C LEU A 170 -4.87 3.75 11.74
N GLY A 171 -3.90 2.90 12.10
CA GLY A 171 -3.66 2.51 13.48
C GLY A 171 -4.09 1.07 13.79
N LYS A 172 -3.45 0.48 14.81
CA LYS A 172 -3.59 -0.94 15.19
C LYS A 172 -5.02 -1.35 15.58
N SER A 173 -5.84 -0.40 16.05
CA SER A 173 -7.23 -0.64 16.45
C SER A 173 -8.20 -0.75 15.27
N PHE A 174 -7.78 -0.37 14.04
CA PHE A 174 -8.65 -0.41 12.87
C PHE A 174 -9.01 -1.86 12.49
N LYS A 175 -10.31 -2.13 12.37
CA LYS A 175 -10.85 -3.47 12.03
C LYS A 175 -11.60 -3.40 10.70
N VAL A 176 -10.99 -3.92 9.63
CA VAL A 176 -11.58 -3.95 8.29
C VAL A 176 -12.95 -4.65 8.29
N SER A 177 -13.13 -5.72 9.06
CA SER A 177 -14.41 -6.45 9.16
C SER A 177 -15.57 -5.60 9.66
N GLN A 178 -15.30 -4.53 10.40
CA GLN A 178 -16.31 -3.66 11.00
C GLN A 178 -16.42 -2.28 10.31
N GLN A 179 -15.33 -1.82 9.68
CA GLN A 179 -15.19 -0.44 9.23
C GLN A 179 -14.92 -0.31 7.72
N ARG A 180 -15.02 -1.44 6.96
CA ARG A 180 -14.79 -1.42 5.51
C ARG A 180 -15.78 -0.49 4.80
N GLY A 181 -15.31 0.21 3.77
CA GLY A 181 -16.11 1.12 2.98
C GLY A 181 -16.51 2.42 3.67
N THR A 182 -16.11 2.63 4.94
CA THR A 182 -16.34 3.89 5.67
C THR A 182 -15.15 4.80 5.52
N PHE A 183 -15.38 6.08 5.20
CA PHE A 183 -14.32 7.08 5.18
C PHE A 183 -14.00 7.53 6.61
N VAL A 184 -12.71 7.61 6.91
CA VAL A 184 -12.21 8.06 8.22
C VAL A 184 -11.33 9.30 8.07
N PRO A 185 -11.33 10.23 9.04
CA PRO A 185 -10.42 11.36 9.05
C PRO A 185 -8.97 10.90 9.10
N SER A 186 -8.12 11.48 8.25
CA SER A 186 -6.70 11.18 8.21
C SER A 186 -5.91 12.36 7.63
N ALA A 187 -4.66 12.52 8.05
CA ALA A 187 -3.73 13.48 7.45
C ALA A 187 -3.10 12.97 6.13
N LEU A 188 -3.35 11.71 5.74
CA LEU A 188 -2.71 11.08 4.58
C LEU A 188 -3.34 11.52 3.26
N ALA A 189 -4.65 11.70 3.24
CA ALA A 189 -5.42 12.15 2.08
C ALA A 189 -6.75 12.77 2.53
N PRO A 190 -7.44 13.57 1.67
CA PRO A 190 -8.75 14.14 1.97
C PRO A 190 -9.80 13.09 2.33
N ARG A 191 -9.74 11.92 1.69
CA ARG A 191 -10.61 10.78 1.93
C ARG A 191 -9.78 9.51 2.11
N VAL A 192 -9.93 8.84 3.23
CA VAL A 192 -9.24 7.56 3.50
C VAL A 192 -10.26 6.51 3.90
N THR A 193 -10.18 5.34 3.28
CA THR A 193 -11.02 4.19 3.62
C THR A 193 -10.22 2.90 3.57
N ALA A 194 -10.82 1.81 4.03
CA ALA A 194 -10.26 0.48 3.89
C ALA A 194 -11.33 -0.50 3.42
N THR A 195 -10.91 -1.55 2.72
CA THR A 195 -11.73 -2.69 2.37
C THR A 195 -10.93 -3.98 2.47
N VAL A 196 -11.51 -5.11 2.13
CA VAL A 196 -10.80 -6.39 2.15
C VAL A 196 -9.68 -6.42 1.10
N HIS A 197 -8.65 -7.23 1.33
CA HIS A 197 -7.65 -7.48 0.29
C HIS A 197 -8.23 -8.43 -0.77
N PRO A 198 -8.05 -8.18 -2.09
CA PRO A 198 -8.60 -9.04 -3.14
C PRO A 198 -8.24 -10.52 -2.98
N SER A 199 -7.06 -10.83 -2.44
CA SER A 199 -6.66 -12.22 -2.18
C SER A 199 -7.55 -12.96 -1.16
N SER A 200 -8.28 -12.25 -0.27
CA SER A 200 -9.21 -12.90 0.65
C SER A 200 -10.46 -13.41 -0.09
N ILE A 201 -10.90 -12.68 -1.11
CA ILE A 201 -12.02 -13.09 -1.98
C ILE A 201 -11.63 -14.34 -2.78
N LEU A 202 -10.40 -14.40 -3.29
CA LEU A 202 -9.88 -15.58 -4.00
C LEU A 202 -9.79 -16.84 -3.12
N ARG A 203 -9.69 -16.67 -1.80
CA ARG A 203 -9.65 -17.76 -0.81
C ARG A 203 -11.00 -18.08 -0.19
N ALA A 204 -12.07 -17.52 -0.69
CA ALA A 204 -13.43 -17.89 -0.25
C ALA A 204 -13.67 -19.41 -0.43
N PRO A 205 -14.37 -20.07 0.51
CA PRO A 205 -14.49 -21.53 0.54
C PRO A 205 -15.26 -22.08 -0.65
N ASP A 206 -16.21 -21.33 -1.18
CA ASP A 206 -17.10 -21.69 -2.28
C ASP A 206 -17.38 -20.51 -3.20
N ASP A 207 -18.04 -20.76 -4.31
CA ASP A 207 -18.34 -19.74 -5.32
C ASP A 207 -19.40 -18.73 -4.84
N ASP A 208 -20.38 -19.15 -4.06
CA ASP A 208 -21.40 -18.25 -3.53
C ASP A 208 -20.79 -17.24 -2.56
N SER A 209 -19.96 -17.72 -1.64
CA SER A 209 -19.18 -16.86 -0.74
C SER A 209 -18.26 -15.90 -1.51
N ARG A 210 -17.64 -16.38 -2.60
CA ARG A 210 -16.78 -15.56 -3.46
C ARG A 210 -17.57 -14.45 -4.16
N HIS A 211 -18.72 -14.77 -4.72
CA HIS A 211 -19.60 -13.81 -5.37
C HIS A 211 -20.14 -12.78 -4.36
N ALA A 212 -20.57 -13.23 -3.17
CA ALA A 212 -21.04 -12.33 -2.13
C ALA A 212 -19.94 -11.36 -1.66
N GLU A 213 -18.70 -11.84 -1.42
CA GLU A 213 -17.59 -10.96 -1.03
C GLU A 213 -17.15 -10.04 -2.16
N MET A 214 -17.17 -10.49 -3.43
CA MET A 214 -16.91 -9.65 -4.58
C MET A 214 -17.94 -8.52 -4.70
N SER A 215 -19.22 -8.81 -4.52
CA SER A 215 -20.29 -7.82 -4.55
C SER A 215 -20.11 -6.74 -3.47
N LYS A 216 -19.75 -7.14 -2.25
CA LYS A 216 -19.43 -6.20 -1.16
C LYS A 216 -18.19 -5.37 -1.48
N PHE A 217 -17.17 -5.99 -2.07
CA PHE A 217 -15.93 -5.30 -2.46
C PHE A 217 -16.22 -4.23 -3.52
N VAL A 218 -16.99 -4.56 -4.56
CA VAL A 218 -17.42 -3.60 -5.58
C VAL A 218 -18.28 -2.49 -4.97
N ALA A 219 -19.16 -2.80 -4.00
CA ALA A 219 -19.93 -1.77 -3.29
C ALA A 219 -19.06 -0.79 -2.51
N ASP A 220 -17.99 -1.27 -1.86
CA ASP A 220 -17.00 -0.39 -1.21
C ASP A 220 -16.29 0.51 -2.24
N LEU A 221 -15.90 -0.03 -3.39
CA LEU A 221 -15.26 0.73 -4.47
C LEU A 221 -16.20 1.74 -5.13
N ARG A 222 -17.51 1.45 -5.24
CA ARG A 222 -18.49 2.43 -5.73
C ARG A 222 -18.58 3.67 -4.84
N ARG A 223 -18.40 3.52 -3.52
CA ARG A 223 -18.29 4.67 -2.62
C ARG A 223 -17.05 5.51 -2.94
N VAL A 224 -15.91 4.86 -3.25
CA VAL A 224 -14.71 5.55 -3.73
C VAL A 224 -14.98 6.28 -5.03
N ALA A 225 -15.64 5.64 -6.01
CA ALA A 225 -16.02 6.27 -7.29
C ALA A 225 -16.91 7.51 -7.08
N GLY A 226 -17.78 7.51 -6.07
CA GLY A 226 -18.60 8.66 -5.70
C GLY A 226 -17.79 9.90 -5.28
N GLU A 227 -16.62 9.71 -4.71
CA GLU A 227 -15.72 10.81 -4.31
C GLU A 227 -14.90 11.38 -5.48
N LEU A 228 -14.92 10.76 -6.67
CA LEU A 228 -14.16 11.21 -7.85
C LEU A 228 -14.97 12.08 -8.81
N LYS A 229 -16.27 12.21 -8.56
CA LYS A 229 -17.19 13.04 -9.34
C LYS A 229 -17.15 14.51 -8.97
#